data_24fdc255629571a9f69f9d716af590ab
#
_entry.id   24fdc255629571a9f69f9d716af590ab
#
_cell.length_a   1.000
_cell.length_b   1.000
_cell.length_c   1.000
_cell.angle_alpha   90.00
_cell.angle_beta   90.00
_cell.angle_gamma   90.00
#
_symmetry.space_group_name_H-M   'P 1'
#
loop_
_entity.id
_entity.type
_entity.pdbx_description
1 polymer ?
#
loop_
_entity_poly.entity_id
_entity_poly.type
_entity_poly.pdbx_seq_one_letter_code
_entity_poly.pdbx_strand_id
1 'polypeptide(L)'
;MVKRFRSMTYPYIAWIIAIIVVPMLLIVLYAFTTSGNSVLTFQFTFENFARFVTDKVFMDVLLRSLYIALITTLICVALGYPIAYVIAQRGGRSNTILILLITMPTWVNMLVRTYAWMGILQDEGIFNTILSWFGIGPVSMIHTSFAVILGMVYNLSLIHI
;
A
#
# COMPACT_ATOMS: atom_id res chain seq x y z
N MET A 1 -13.44 32.22 -24.15
CA MET A 1 -12.63 30.99 -24.06
C MET A 1 -13.00 30.11 -22.86
N VAL A 2 -13.18 30.61 -21.66
CA VAL A 2 -13.46 29.84 -20.41
C VAL A 2 -14.71 28.94 -20.49
N LYS A 3 -15.81 29.41 -21.11
CA LYS A 3 -17.05 28.62 -21.25
C LYS A 3 -16.87 27.33 -22.11
N ARG A 4 -16.02 27.38 -23.14
CA ARG A 4 -15.73 26.20 -24.01
C ARG A 4 -14.89 25.14 -23.31
N PHE A 5 -13.93 25.56 -22.48
CA PHE A 5 -13.15 24.61 -21.64
C PHE A 5 -14.03 23.93 -20.61
N ARG A 6 -14.97 24.66 -20.02
CA ARG A 6 -15.91 24.12 -19.04
C ARG A 6 -16.84 23.06 -19.63
N SER A 7 -17.22 23.20 -20.91
CA SER A 7 -18.03 22.19 -21.60
C SER A 7 -17.28 20.89 -21.90
N MET A 8 -15.97 20.94 -22.10
CA MET A 8 -15.13 19.77 -22.31
C MET A 8 -14.91 18.94 -21.03
N THR A 9 -15.16 19.53 -19.86
CA THR A 9 -15.02 18.86 -18.57
C THR A 9 -16.21 17.93 -18.24
N TYR A 10 -17.39 18.17 -18.83
CA TYR A 10 -18.59 17.36 -18.55
C TYR A 10 -18.45 15.87 -18.89
N PRO A 11 -17.90 15.46 -20.05
CA PRO A 11 -17.71 14.05 -20.35
C PRO A 11 -16.78 13.36 -19.35
N TYR A 12 -15.74 14.08 -18.91
CA TYR A 12 -14.79 13.58 -17.91
C TYR A 12 -15.46 13.40 -16.54
N ILE A 13 -16.26 14.39 -16.10
CA ILE A 13 -17.01 14.30 -14.84
C ILE A 13 -18.02 13.13 -14.91
N ALA A 14 -18.76 12.99 -16.02
CA ALA A 14 -19.70 11.89 -16.19
C ALA A 14 -19.00 10.52 -16.12
N TRP A 15 -17.81 10.40 -16.71
CA TRP A 15 -16.99 9.21 -16.66
C TRP A 15 -16.53 8.87 -15.23
N ILE A 16 -16.04 9.86 -14.48
CA ILE A 16 -15.64 9.70 -13.08
C ILE A 16 -16.84 9.26 -12.23
N ILE A 17 -18.00 9.89 -12.40
CA ILE A 17 -19.22 9.52 -11.68
C ILE A 17 -19.60 8.06 -11.99
N ALA A 18 -19.60 7.67 -13.26
CA ALA A 18 -19.96 6.32 -13.65
C ALA A 18 -19.00 5.26 -13.09
N ILE A 19 -17.69 5.50 -13.11
CA ILE A 19 -16.69 4.50 -12.74
C ILE A 19 -16.38 4.50 -11.23
N ILE A 20 -16.47 5.64 -10.56
CA ILE A 20 -16.11 5.76 -9.15
C ILE A 20 -17.35 5.84 -8.27
N VAL A 21 -18.25 6.79 -8.53
CA VAL A 21 -19.38 7.07 -7.63
C VAL A 21 -20.40 5.96 -7.66
N VAL A 22 -20.74 5.43 -8.84
CA VAL A 22 -21.75 4.35 -8.96
C VAL A 22 -21.30 3.07 -8.21
N PRO A 23 -20.09 2.53 -8.41
CA PRO A 23 -19.62 1.38 -7.62
C PRO A 23 -19.56 1.65 -6.12
N MET A 24 -19.14 2.86 -5.69
CA MET A 24 -19.15 3.20 -4.26
C MET A 24 -20.55 3.22 -3.68
N LEU A 25 -21.54 3.78 -4.39
CA LEU A 25 -22.93 3.75 -3.96
C LEU A 25 -23.48 2.32 -3.88
N LEU A 26 -23.11 1.46 -4.85
CA LEU A 26 -23.47 0.04 -4.81
C LEU A 26 -22.86 -0.68 -3.61
N ILE A 27 -21.60 -0.41 -3.27
CA ILE A 27 -20.96 -0.98 -2.08
C ILE A 27 -21.71 -0.56 -0.81
N VAL A 28 -22.04 0.73 -0.67
CA VAL A 28 -22.83 1.24 0.45
C VAL A 28 -24.21 0.57 0.50
N LEU A 29 -24.88 0.46 -0.62
CA LEU A 29 -26.20 -0.20 -0.72
C LEU A 29 -26.11 -1.68 -0.29
N TYR A 30 -25.12 -2.43 -0.78
CA TYR A 30 -24.90 -3.82 -0.40
C TYR A 30 -24.48 -3.98 1.07
N ALA A 31 -23.78 -3.02 1.66
CA ALA A 31 -23.43 -3.05 3.07
C ALA A 31 -24.66 -3.07 3.98
N PHE A 32 -25.74 -2.44 3.54
CA PHE A 32 -27.03 -2.38 4.26
C PHE A 32 -28.08 -3.39 3.76
N THR A 33 -27.69 -4.33 2.93
CA THR A 33 -28.62 -5.29 2.31
C THR A 33 -28.27 -6.71 2.75
N THR A 34 -29.27 -7.56 2.98
CA THR A 34 -29.09 -8.97 3.39
C THR A 34 -28.42 -9.78 2.29
N SER A 35 -27.51 -10.68 2.66
CA SER A 35 -26.84 -11.61 1.73
C SER A 35 -27.86 -12.56 1.09
N GLY A 36 -27.75 -12.76 -0.24
CA GLY A 36 -28.66 -13.64 -0.98
C GLY A 36 -29.91 -12.96 -1.54
N ASN A 37 -29.91 -11.64 -1.58
CA ASN A 37 -31.01 -10.86 -2.12
C ASN A 37 -31.07 -11.00 -3.65
N SER A 38 -32.23 -11.43 -4.16
CA SER A 38 -32.54 -11.29 -5.58
C SER A 38 -32.86 -9.83 -5.89
N VAL A 39 -32.61 -9.39 -7.10
CA VAL A 39 -32.72 -7.99 -7.57
C VAL A 39 -34.08 -7.33 -7.26
N LEU A 40 -35.05 -8.10 -6.77
CA LEU A 40 -36.44 -7.69 -6.57
C LEU A 40 -36.84 -7.47 -5.11
N THR A 41 -36.03 -7.85 -4.12
CA THR A 41 -36.39 -7.71 -2.70
C THR A 41 -35.23 -7.13 -1.88
N PHE A 42 -35.23 -5.81 -1.68
CA PHE A 42 -34.29 -5.15 -0.80
C PHE A 42 -34.77 -5.25 0.66
N GLN A 43 -34.06 -6.04 1.46
CA GLN A 43 -34.25 -6.06 2.90
C GLN A 43 -33.09 -5.30 3.56
N PHE A 44 -33.42 -4.24 4.25
CA PHE A 44 -32.46 -3.41 4.96
C PHE A 44 -32.00 -4.12 6.23
N THR A 45 -30.69 -4.25 6.44
CA THR A 45 -30.11 -4.91 7.61
C THR A 45 -28.81 -4.27 8.06
N PHE A 46 -28.53 -4.33 9.36
CA PHE A 46 -27.24 -4.01 9.96
C PHE A 46 -26.41 -5.28 10.27
N GLU A 47 -26.91 -6.45 9.91
CA GLU A 47 -26.29 -7.74 10.21
C GLU A 47 -24.86 -7.84 9.63
N ASN A 48 -24.61 -7.25 8.46
CA ASN A 48 -23.29 -7.25 7.84
C ASN A 48 -22.25 -6.55 8.73
N PHE A 49 -22.63 -5.46 9.40
CA PHE A 49 -21.74 -4.74 10.32
C PHE A 49 -21.52 -5.52 11.61
N ALA A 50 -22.59 -6.13 12.16
CA ALA A 50 -22.49 -7.00 13.33
C ALA A 50 -21.59 -8.21 13.01
N ARG A 51 -21.77 -8.83 11.86
CA ARG A 51 -20.99 -9.97 11.39
C ARG A 51 -19.52 -9.60 11.23
N PHE A 52 -19.21 -8.41 10.68
CA PHE A 52 -17.82 -7.93 10.54
C PHE A 52 -17.10 -7.86 11.90
N VAL A 53 -17.77 -7.35 12.95
CA VAL A 53 -17.16 -7.24 14.28
C VAL A 53 -17.14 -8.59 15.02
N THR A 54 -18.10 -9.48 14.74
CA THR A 54 -18.23 -10.77 15.45
C THR A 54 -17.37 -11.86 14.79
N ASP A 55 -17.10 -11.74 13.49
CA ASP A 55 -16.30 -12.73 12.77
C ASP A 55 -14.83 -12.62 13.16
N LYS A 56 -14.33 -13.68 13.79
CA LYS A 56 -12.95 -13.78 14.27
C LYS A 56 -11.93 -13.60 13.15
N VAL A 57 -12.22 -14.11 11.94
CA VAL A 57 -11.29 -14.02 10.80
C VAL A 57 -11.09 -12.56 10.38
N PHE A 58 -12.17 -11.79 10.27
CA PHE A 58 -12.08 -10.36 9.95
C PHE A 58 -11.34 -9.58 11.02
N MET A 59 -11.59 -9.88 12.29
CA MET A 59 -10.94 -9.21 13.42
C MET A 59 -9.44 -9.51 13.48
N ASP A 60 -9.05 -10.77 13.26
CA ASP A 60 -7.64 -11.18 13.21
C ASP A 60 -6.90 -10.49 12.04
N VAL A 61 -7.52 -10.42 10.87
CA VAL A 61 -6.96 -9.71 9.70
C VAL A 61 -6.83 -8.21 9.97
N LEU A 62 -7.84 -7.60 10.59
CA LEU A 62 -7.83 -6.17 10.94
C LEU A 62 -6.69 -5.86 11.93
N LEU A 63 -6.58 -6.62 13.01
CA LEU A 63 -5.53 -6.45 14.01
C LEU A 63 -4.13 -6.65 13.41
N ARG A 64 -3.97 -7.68 12.58
CA ARG A 64 -2.71 -7.94 11.88
C ARG A 64 -2.35 -6.79 10.93
N SER A 65 -3.31 -6.25 10.21
CA SER A 65 -3.11 -5.12 9.31
C SER A 65 -2.69 -3.85 10.07
N LEU A 66 -3.35 -3.56 11.19
CA LEU A 66 -3.00 -2.44 12.06
C LEU A 66 -1.59 -2.60 12.66
N TYR A 67 -1.24 -3.80 13.09
CA TYR A 67 0.11 -4.10 13.59
C TYR A 67 1.18 -3.86 12.54
N ILE A 68 1.00 -4.40 11.32
CA ILE A 68 1.92 -4.20 10.21
C ILE A 68 2.03 -2.71 9.85
N ALA A 69 0.90 -2.01 9.76
CA ALA A 69 0.87 -0.59 9.46
C ALA A 69 1.62 0.25 10.51
N LEU A 70 1.40 -0.04 11.79
CA LEU A 70 2.07 0.67 12.88
C LEU A 70 3.59 0.48 12.82
N ILE A 71 4.05 -0.77 12.72
CA ILE A 71 5.49 -1.06 12.65
C ILE A 71 6.11 -0.43 11.41
N THR A 72 5.47 -0.58 10.25
CA THR A 72 5.95 0.03 9.00
C THR A 72 6.09 1.54 9.13
N THR A 73 5.08 2.20 9.69
CA THR A 73 5.09 3.66 9.89
C THR A 73 6.23 4.09 10.82
N LEU A 74 6.41 3.41 11.95
CA LEU A 74 7.50 3.70 12.88
C LEU A 74 8.88 3.57 12.22
N ILE A 75 9.09 2.50 11.46
CA ILE A 75 10.36 2.29 10.73
C ILE A 75 10.53 3.36 9.64
N CYS A 76 9.48 3.68 8.87
CA CYS A 76 9.53 4.71 7.85
C CYS A 76 9.89 6.09 8.43
N VAL A 77 9.31 6.46 9.57
CA VAL A 77 9.63 7.73 10.25
C VAL A 77 11.06 7.70 10.79
N ALA A 78 11.46 6.60 11.43
CA ALA A 78 12.80 6.45 12.00
C ALA A 78 13.92 6.50 10.94
N LEU A 79 13.67 6.00 9.73
CA LEU A 79 14.62 6.05 8.62
C LEU A 79 14.47 7.33 7.79
N GLY A 80 13.24 7.74 7.50
CA GLY A 80 12.95 8.88 6.64
C GLY A 80 13.35 10.21 7.26
N TYR A 81 13.09 10.41 8.56
CA TYR A 81 13.39 11.67 9.24
C TYR A 81 14.89 12.02 9.21
N PRO A 82 15.82 11.14 9.59
CA PRO A 82 17.25 11.45 9.53
C PRO A 82 17.73 11.74 8.10
N ILE A 83 17.24 10.99 7.12
CA ILE A 83 17.61 11.18 5.73
C ILE A 83 17.10 12.52 5.22
N ALA A 84 15.83 12.83 5.45
CA ALA A 84 15.22 14.10 5.09
C ALA A 84 15.94 15.30 5.77
N TYR A 85 16.28 15.15 7.03
CA TYR A 85 17.03 16.16 7.80
C TYR A 85 18.41 16.45 7.20
N VAL A 86 19.17 15.39 6.87
CA VAL A 86 20.49 15.54 6.23
C VAL A 86 20.38 16.20 4.84
N ILE A 87 19.35 15.84 4.08
CA ILE A 87 19.08 16.45 2.77
C ILE A 87 18.74 17.93 2.92
N ALA A 88 17.85 18.26 3.86
CA ALA A 88 17.41 19.64 4.11
C ALA A 88 18.54 20.58 4.54
N GLN A 89 19.54 20.05 5.25
CA GLN A 89 20.71 20.84 5.66
C GLN A 89 21.72 21.06 4.52
N ARG A 90 21.65 20.29 3.46
CA ARG A 90 22.55 20.44 2.32
C ARG A 90 21.91 21.40 1.30
N GLY A 91 22.61 22.49 1.00
CA GLY A 91 22.19 23.44 -0.03
C GLY A 91 22.78 23.14 -1.41
N GLY A 92 22.18 23.74 -2.44
CA GLY A 92 22.71 23.76 -3.79
C GLY A 92 22.58 22.45 -4.59
N ARG A 93 23.52 22.22 -5.48
CA ARG A 93 23.49 21.11 -6.45
C ARG A 93 23.50 19.71 -5.81
N SER A 94 24.13 19.57 -4.63
CA SER A 94 24.20 18.32 -3.88
C SER A 94 22.82 17.87 -3.41
N ASN A 95 21.97 18.79 -2.97
CA ASN A 95 20.61 18.51 -2.54
C ASN A 95 19.76 17.95 -3.70
N THR A 96 19.82 18.58 -4.86
CA THR A 96 19.10 18.12 -6.06
C THR A 96 19.52 16.69 -6.47
N ILE A 97 20.82 16.41 -6.44
CA ILE A 97 21.34 15.07 -6.79
C ILE A 97 20.86 14.01 -5.80
N LEU A 98 20.89 14.31 -4.48
CA LEU A 98 20.40 13.37 -3.46
C LEU A 98 18.91 13.08 -3.61
N ILE A 99 18.11 14.11 -3.84
CA ILE A 99 16.66 13.94 -4.09
C ILE A 99 16.42 13.08 -5.33
N LEU A 100 17.13 13.34 -6.43
CA LEU A 100 17.02 12.54 -7.66
C LEU A 100 17.40 11.08 -7.42
N LEU A 101 18.50 10.80 -6.71
CA LEU A 101 18.94 9.44 -6.41
C LEU A 101 17.93 8.68 -5.55
N ILE A 102 17.34 9.34 -4.57
CA ILE A 102 16.35 8.73 -3.68
C ILE A 102 15.02 8.50 -4.42
N THR A 103 14.64 9.41 -5.31
CA THR A 103 13.37 9.27 -6.06
C THR A 103 13.50 8.36 -7.29
N MET A 104 14.70 8.11 -7.81
CA MET A 104 14.92 7.27 -8.98
C MET A 104 14.28 5.87 -8.89
N PRO A 105 14.34 5.16 -7.75
CA PRO A 105 13.69 3.86 -7.62
C PRO A 105 12.15 3.91 -7.77
N THR A 106 11.51 5.05 -7.54
CA THR A 106 10.05 5.16 -7.68
C THR A 106 9.59 5.13 -9.13
N TRP A 107 10.48 5.42 -10.07
CA TRP A 107 10.20 5.39 -11.51
C TRP A 107 10.18 3.96 -12.07
N VAL A 108 10.75 3.01 -11.34
CA VAL A 108 10.67 1.60 -11.70
C VAL A 108 9.29 1.06 -11.37
N ASN A 109 8.71 0.27 -12.28
CA ASN A 109 7.41 -0.34 -12.08
C ASN A 109 7.36 -1.12 -10.75
N MET A 110 6.26 -0.97 -10.02
CA MET A 110 6.07 -1.61 -8.71
C MET A 110 6.17 -3.14 -8.78
N LEU A 111 5.67 -3.77 -9.85
CA LEU A 111 5.76 -5.21 -10.04
C LEU A 111 7.22 -5.67 -10.15
N VAL A 112 8.02 -4.97 -10.96
CA VAL A 112 9.45 -5.31 -11.14
C VAL A 112 10.19 -5.20 -9.80
N ARG A 113 9.92 -4.17 -9.01
CA ARG A 113 10.49 -4.01 -7.67
C ARG A 113 10.08 -5.14 -6.72
N THR A 114 8.81 -5.54 -6.76
CA THR A 114 8.30 -6.63 -5.93
C THR A 114 8.95 -7.96 -6.30
N TYR A 115 9.08 -8.26 -7.59
CA TYR A 115 9.78 -9.47 -8.04
C TYR A 115 11.26 -9.46 -7.67
N ALA A 116 11.93 -8.31 -7.74
CA ALA A 116 13.32 -8.18 -7.30
C ALA A 116 13.45 -8.50 -5.80
N TRP A 117 12.56 -7.96 -4.96
CA TRP A 117 12.53 -8.29 -3.52
C TRP A 117 12.24 -9.77 -3.26
N MET A 118 11.32 -10.37 -4.01
CA MET A 118 11.06 -11.80 -3.91
C MET A 118 12.32 -12.61 -4.24
N GLY A 119 13.03 -12.27 -5.32
CA GLY A 119 14.29 -12.94 -5.68
C GLY A 119 15.41 -12.80 -4.63
N ILE A 120 15.47 -11.64 -3.95
CA ILE A 120 16.45 -11.40 -2.88
C ILE A 120 16.13 -12.20 -1.61
N LEU A 121 14.84 -12.39 -1.29
CA LEU A 121 14.34 -13.04 -0.08
C LEU A 121 14.13 -14.55 -0.22
N GLN A 122 14.31 -15.12 -1.41
CA GLN A 122 14.21 -16.58 -1.65
C GLN A 122 15.20 -17.36 -0.81
N ASP A 123 14.92 -18.66 -0.59
CA ASP A 123 15.77 -19.55 0.19
C ASP A 123 17.21 -19.66 -0.39
N GLU A 124 17.35 -19.56 -1.71
CA GLU A 124 18.63 -19.45 -2.42
C GLU A 124 19.01 -18.01 -2.79
N GLY A 125 18.31 -17.02 -2.21
CA GLY A 125 18.50 -15.60 -2.48
C GLY A 125 19.75 -15.00 -1.83
N ILE A 126 20.07 -13.76 -2.20
CA ILE A 126 21.25 -13.04 -1.73
C ILE A 126 21.29 -12.94 -0.20
N PHE A 127 20.16 -12.72 0.45
CA PHE A 127 20.07 -12.64 1.92
C PHE A 127 20.49 -13.96 2.58
N ASN A 128 19.99 -15.08 2.11
CA ASN A 128 20.32 -16.38 2.66
C ASN A 128 21.77 -16.78 2.32
N THR A 129 22.30 -16.37 1.17
CA THR A 129 23.71 -16.56 0.84
C THR A 129 24.62 -15.81 1.82
N ILE A 130 24.27 -14.56 2.19
CA ILE A 130 25.03 -13.80 3.19
C ILE A 130 24.92 -14.45 4.58
N LEU A 131 23.71 -14.90 4.99
CA LEU A 131 23.48 -15.58 6.25
C LEU A 131 24.29 -16.89 6.36
N SER A 132 24.43 -17.61 5.26
CA SER A 132 25.22 -18.85 5.24
C SER A 132 26.71 -18.60 5.53
N TRP A 133 27.26 -17.44 5.17
CA TRP A 133 28.66 -17.07 5.53
C TRP A 133 28.86 -16.92 7.06
N PHE A 134 27.77 -16.60 7.77
CA PHE A 134 27.77 -16.54 9.23
C PHE A 134 27.37 -17.87 9.90
N GLY A 135 27.23 -18.96 9.14
CA GLY A 135 26.86 -20.27 9.64
C GLY A 135 25.36 -20.40 9.99
N ILE A 136 24.54 -19.44 9.55
CA ILE A 136 23.09 -19.48 9.76
C ILE A 136 22.48 -20.19 8.54
N GLY A 137 21.72 -21.26 8.77
CA GLY A 137 21.02 -21.99 7.71
C GLY A 137 19.98 -21.13 6.99
N PRO A 138 19.47 -21.60 5.84
CA PRO A 138 18.50 -20.85 5.06
C PRO A 138 17.23 -20.57 5.89
N VAL A 139 16.85 -19.28 5.96
CA VAL A 139 15.65 -18.84 6.66
C VAL A 139 14.58 -18.53 5.61
N SER A 140 13.43 -19.20 5.70
CA SER A 140 12.29 -18.90 4.83
C SER A 140 11.69 -17.54 5.19
N MET A 141 11.99 -16.53 4.38
CA MET A 141 11.55 -15.14 4.58
C MET A 141 10.31 -14.79 3.77
N ILE A 142 10.10 -15.48 2.64
CA ILE A 142 8.94 -15.27 1.77
C ILE A 142 7.66 -15.69 2.51
N HIS A 143 6.57 -14.95 2.28
CA HIS A 143 5.26 -15.11 2.93
C HIS A 143 5.24 -14.81 4.43
N THR A 144 6.28 -14.17 4.98
CA THR A 144 6.32 -13.73 6.37
C THR A 144 5.88 -12.27 6.52
N SER A 145 5.47 -11.89 7.73
CA SER A 145 5.20 -10.47 8.07
C SER A 145 6.44 -9.60 7.89
N PHE A 146 7.63 -10.17 8.06
CA PHE A 146 8.90 -9.48 7.83
C PHE A 146 9.05 -9.05 6.36
N ALA A 147 8.82 -9.95 5.40
CA ALA A 147 8.91 -9.61 3.98
C ALA A 147 7.90 -8.52 3.58
N VAL A 148 6.67 -8.60 4.14
CA VAL A 148 5.64 -7.58 3.90
C VAL A 148 6.09 -6.22 4.44
N ILE A 149 6.53 -6.16 5.69
CA ILE A 149 7.01 -4.92 6.32
C ILE A 149 8.19 -4.33 5.54
N LEU A 150 9.17 -5.17 5.16
CA LEU A 150 10.33 -4.74 4.39
C LEU A 150 9.92 -4.11 3.04
N GLY A 151 9.04 -4.78 2.30
CA GLY A 151 8.52 -4.27 1.03
C GLY A 151 7.72 -2.97 1.20
N MET A 152 6.91 -2.87 2.25
CA MET A 152 6.16 -1.65 2.57
C MET A 152 7.09 -0.51 2.99
N VAL A 153 8.08 -0.75 3.85
CA VAL A 153 9.08 0.24 4.25
C VAL A 153 9.83 0.77 3.02
N TYR A 154 10.29 -0.11 2.15
CA TYR A 154 10.96 0.29 0.91
C TYR A 154 10.08 1.18 0.03
N ASN A 155 8.81 0.83 -0.15
CA ASN A 155 7.91 1.60 -1.01
C ASN A 155 7.45 2.92 -0.37
N LEU A 156 7.17 2.93 0.93
CA LEU A 156 6.58 4.07 1.62
C LEU A 156 7.63 5.06 2.15
N SER A 157 8.82 4.60 2.55
CA SER A 157 9.87 5.50 3.07
C SER A 157 10.27 6.56 2.04
N LEU A 158 10.26 6.21 0.75
CA LEU A 158 10.57 7.13 -0.34
C LEU A 158 9.55 8.27 -0.45
N ILE A 159 8.29 8.02 -0.09
CA ILE A 159 7.22 9.03 -0.11
C ILE A 159 7.38 9.99 1.07
N HIS A 160 7.88 9.52 2.21
CA HIS A 160 8.03 10.32 3.43
C HIS A 160 9.27 11.24 3.41
N ILE A 161 10.24 10.96 2.53
CA ILE A 161 11.46 11.77 2.35
C ILE A 161 11.20 12.94 1.41
#